data_55a18f17c7c306e8e79a4b1f35fa7f11
#
_entry.id   55a18f17c7c306e8e79a4b1f35fa7f11
#
_cell.length_a   1.000
_cell.length_b   1.000
_cell.length_c   1.000
_cell.angle_alpha   90.00
_cell.angle_beta   90.00
_cell.angle_gamma   90.00
#
_symmetry.space_group_name_H-M   'P 1'
#
loop_
_entity.id
_entity.type
_entity.pdbx_description
1 polymer ?
#
loop_
_entity_poly.entity_id
_entity_poly.type
_entity_poly.pdbx_seq_one_letter_code
_entity_poly.pdbx_strand_id
1 'polypeptide(L)'
;TSLWISANSLGVLLGMEQKRVVITGLGMVTSLGNDVPTNWHNLLQGKSGADLITHFDASKFKTRFACEVKDLDVSHLFDQKELRRYDRYIHYAIKSAEEAIQDAHININQEDALRYGVVYGSGMGGVYTLDTNIGAFGAGDGTPRYSPFFIPMIITNMAAGMIAIRYGFKGVNFATTSACASSTHAIANAYYQIRMGLADVILTGGSEAAVECCGVGGFNALHALSTRNESPQTASRPFSASRDGFVLGEGAGTLILEEYEHAKARG
;
A
#
# COMPACT_ATOMS: atom_id res chain seq x y z
N THR A 1 -42.30 -11.27 15.25
CA THR A 1 -41.40 -12.32 15.83
C THR A 1 -40.07 -11.66 16.16
N SER A 2 -39.91 -11.23 17.43
CA SER A 2 -38.68 -10.71 17.95
C SER A 2 -37.72 -11.88 18.17
N LEU A 3 -36.60 -11.93 17.44
CA LEU A 3 -35.48 -12.82 17.72
C LEU A 3 -34.80 -12.30 19.00
N TRP A 4 -35.14 -12.89 20.14
CA TRP A 4 -34.36 -12.74 21.35
C TRP A 4 -33.15 -13.66 21.24
N ILE A 5 -31.96 -13.07 20.97
CA ILE A 5 -30.70 -13.78 21.19
C ILE A 5 -30.58 -13.94 22.71
N SER A 6 -30.63 -15.17 23.20
CA SER A 6 -30.51 -15.43 24.62
C SER A 6 -29.14 -14.94 25.15
N ALA A 7 -29.09 -14.50 26.40
CA ALA A 7 -27.84 -14.11 27.06
C ALA A 7 -26.76 -15.20 27.00
N ASN A 8 -27.15 -16.48 26.90
CA ASN A 8 -26.23 -17.59 26.67
C ASN A 8 -25.59 -17.62 25.29
N SER A 9 -26.29 -17.15 24.24
CA SER A 9 -25.71 -17.05 22.88
C SER A 9 -24.70 -15.89 22.81
N LEU A 10 -24.93 -14.80 23.56
CA LEU A 10 -23.95 -13.74 23.73
C LEU A 10 -22.73 -14.20 24.54
N GLY A 11 -22.94 -15.07 25.55
CA GLY A 11 -21.87 -15.67 26.36
C GLY A 11 -20.95 -16.59 25.55
N VAL A 12 -21.48 -17.33 24.58
CA VAL A 12 -20.66 -18.17 23.66
C VAL A 12 -19.85 -17.28 22.71
N LEU A 13 -20.38 -16.18 22.22
CA LEU A 13 -19.62 -15.17 21.43
C LEU A 13 -18.59 -14.39 22.29
N LEU A 14 -18.88 -14.18 23.58
CA LEU A 14 -17.96 -13.54 24.53
C LEU A 14 -16.97 -14.52 25.17
N GLY A 15 -17.20 -15.84 25.06
CA GLY A 15 -16.33 -16.90 25.56
C GLY A 15 -15.24 -17.37 24.57
N MET A 16 -15.20 -16.87 23.35
CA MET A 16 -14.04 -17.07 22.48
C MET A 16 -12.89 -16.24 23.07
N GLU A 17 -11.89 -16.93 23.61
CA GLU A 17 -10.65 -16.29 24.06
C GLU A 17 -10.06 -15.49 22.91
N GLN A 18 -10.08 -14.16 23.04
CA GLN A 18 -9.61 -13.27 21.99
C GLN A 18 -8.09 -13.40 21.89
N LYS A 19 -7.61 -13.78 20.71
CA LYS A 19 -6.19 -13.92 20.46
C LYS A 19 -5.46 -12.56 20.59
N ARG A 20 -4.29 -12.61 21.20
CA ARG A 20 -3.39 -11.44 21.22
C ARG A 20 -2.68 -11.34 19.87
N VAL A 21 -2.62 -10.13 19.31
CA VAL A 21 -1.98 -9.84 18.01
C VAL A 21 -0.75 -8.99 18.25
N VAL A 22 0.34 -9.35 17.59
CA VAL A 22 1.62 -8.63 17.64
C VAL A 22 2.11 -8.30 16.23
N ILE A 23 3.06 -7.36 16.12
CA ILE A 23 3.76 -7.04 14.88
C ILE A 23 5.10 -7.79 14.94
N THR A 24 5.41 -8.59 13.93
CA THR A 24 6.64 -9.37 13.83
C THR A 24 7.52 -8.97 12.66
N GLY A 25 7.03 -8.15 11.73
CA GLY A 25 7.82 -7.66 10.61
C GLY A 25 7.34 -6.34 10.07
N LEU A 26 8.30 -5.55 9.57
CA LEU A 26 8.12 -4.21 9.01
C LEU A 26 8.76 -4.13 7.63
N GLY A 27 8.11 -3.42 6.71
CA GLY A 27 8.69 -3.07 5.41
C GLY A 27 8.20 -1.72 4.94
N MET A 28 9.06 -0.96 4.25
CA MET A 28 8.75 0.40 3.87
C MET A 28 9.45 0.82 2.57
N VAL A 29 8.69 1.48 1.71
CA VAL A 29 9.17 2.17 0.51
C VAL A 29 8.52 3.54 0.48
N THR A 30 9.29 4.61 0.55
CA THR A 30 8.79 5.98 0.46
C THR A 30 9.77 6.89 -0.28
N SER A 31 9.43 8.16 -0.42
CA SER A 31 10.34 9.19 -0.94
C SER A 31 11.57 9.45 -0.06
N LEU A 32 11.62 8.90 1.16
CA LEU A 32 12.76 9.00 2.06
C LEU A 32 13.72 7.81 1.97
N GLY A 33 13.29 6.69 1.39
CA GLY A 33 14.11 5.48 1.25
C GLY A 33 13.29 4.26 0.82
N ASN A 34 14.00 3.21 0.44
CA ASN A 34 13.44 1.98 -0.10
C ASN A 34 13.51 0.80 0.88
N ASP A 35 13.78 1.07 2.15
CA ASP A 35 13.81 0.13 3.28
C ASP A 35 13.52 0.87 4.60
N VAL A 36 13.16 0.15 5.65
CA VAL A 36 12.84 0.69 6.97
C VAL A 36 14.02 1.44 7.61
N PRO A 37 15.26 0.91 7.63
CA PRO A 37 16.40 1.61 8.22
C PRO A 37 16.69 2.97 7.57
N THR A 38 16.69 3.03 6.25
CA THR A 38 16.91 4.27 5.49
C THR A 38 15.83 5.31 5.75
N ASN A 39 14.57 4.88 5.70
CA ASN A 39 13.42 5.73 6.02
C ASN A 39 13.53 6.29 7.44
N TRP A 40 13.80 5.43 8.41
CA TRP A 40 13.92 5.83 9.81
C TRP A 40 15.07 6.81 10.04
N HIS A 41 16.24 6.51 9.47
CA HIS A 41 17.40 7.41 9.54
C HIS A 41 17.07 8.80 8.98
N ASN A 42 16.49 8.87 7.78
CA ASN A 42 16.17 10.13 7.12
C ASN A 42 15.07 10.91 7.85
N LEU A 43 14.08 10.19 8.43
CA LEU A 43 13.06 10.80 9.27
C LEU A 43 13.65 11.48 10.52
N LEU A 44 14.56 10.80 11.22
CA LEU A 44 15.26 11.35 12.39
C LEU A 44 16.13 12.57 12.05
N GLN A 45 16.63 12.67 10.81
CA GLN A 45 17.37 13.82 10.32
C GLN A 45 16.46 14.98 9.89
N GLY A 46 15.12 14.83 9.98
CA GLY A 46 14.16 15.83 9.54
C GLY A 46 14.17 16.08 8.03
N LYS A 47 14.63 15.10 7.22
CA LYS A 47 14.64 15.22 5.76
C LYS A 47 13.22 15.25 5.21
N SER A 48 13.00 16.07 4.20
CA SER A 48 11.78 16.06 3.40
C SER A 48 11.99 15.30 2.11
N GLY A 49 11.03 14.44 1.75
CA GLY A 49 11.01 13.77 0.44
C GLY A 49 10.36 14.58 -0.68
N ALA A 50 9.84 15.78 -0.37
CA ALA A 50 9.19 16.62 -1.35
C ALA A 50 10.24 17.29 -2.29
N ASP A 51 10.04 17.11 -3.59
CA ASP A 51 10.92 17.62 -4.66
C ASP A 51 10.10 17.84 -5.93
N LEU A 52 10.71 18.47 -6.95
CA LEU A 52 10.07 18.64 -8.24
C LEU A 52 9.66 17.31 -8.84
N ILE A 53 8.48 17.28 -9.45
CA ILE A 53 7.96 16.10 -10.15
C ILE A 53 8.87 15.77 -11.32
N THR A 54 9.26 14.50 -11.43
CA THR A 54 10.10 13.97 -12.50
C THR A 54 9.39 12.94 -13.39
N HIS A 55 8.28 12.41 -12.97
CA HIS A 55 7.51 11.36 -13.69
C HIS A 55 6.87 11.89 -14.98
N PHE A 56 6.55 13.18 -15.04
CA PHE A 56 5.97 13.85 -16.21
C PHE A 56 6.31 15.34 -16.21
N ASP A 57 6.05 16.04 -17.32
CA ASP A 57 6.20 17.51 -17.41
C ASP A 57 5.08 18.22 -16.62
N ALA A 58 5.42 18.64 -15.41
CA ALA A 58 4.51 19.36 -14.51
C ALA A 58 4.51 20.89 -14.72
N SER A 59 5.19 21.44 -15.75
CA SER A 59 5.37 22.89 -15.95
C SER A 59 4.06 23.69 -16.06
N LYS A 60 2.99 23.04 -16.55
CA LYS A 60 1.65 23.62 -16.69
C LYS A 60 0.73 23.38 -15.50
N PHE A 61 1.18 22.63 -14.48
CA PHE A 61 0.39 22.32 -13.29
C PHE A 61 0.55 23.39 -12.21
N LYS A 62 -0.51 23.59 -11.41
CA LYS A 62 -0.47 24.51 -10.26
C LYS A 62 0.53 24.03 -9.21
N THR A 63 0.55 22.72 -8.94
CA THR A 63 1.52 22.05 -8.09
C THR A 63 2.53 21.31 -8.96
N ARG A 64 3.82 21.56 -8.77
CA ARG A 64 4.91 21.02 -9.59
C ARG A 64 5.88 20.15 -8.78
N PHE A 65 5.51 19.76 -7.57
CA PHE A 65 6.32 18.97 -6.66
C PHE A 65 5.47 17.89 -5.99
N ALA A 66 6.13 16.81 -5.58
CA ALA A 66 5.53 15.67 -4.90
C ALA A 66 6.59 14.93 -4.10
N CYS A 67 6.19 13.89 -3.36
CA CYS A 67 7.07 12.95 -2.69
C CYS A 67 7.13 11.65 -3.52
N GLU A 68 7.93 11.65 -4.59
CA GLU A 68 8.12 10.49 -5.47
C GLU A 68 9.04 9.45 -4.81
N VAL A 69 8.78 8.17 -5.04
CA VAL A 69 9.74 7.09 -4.75
C VAL A 69 10.89 7.17 -5.75
N LYS A 70 12.12 7.25 -5.24
CA LYS A 70 13.33 7.42 -6.04
C LYS A 70 14.23 6.18 -5.95
N ASP A 71 14.95 5.89 -7.04
CA ASP A 71 16.03 4.88 -7.09
C ASP A 71 15.62 3.49 -6.58
N LEU A 72 14.34 3.11 -6.79
CA LEU A 72 13.85 1.80 -6.37
C LEU A 72 14.38 0.70 -7.28
N ASP A 73 15.28 -0.13 -6.78
CA ASP A 73 15.71 -1.35 -7.45
C ASP A 73 14.85 -2.54 -7.04
N VAL A 74 14.14 -3.08 -7.99
CA VAL A 74 13.32 -4.30 -7.87
C VAL A 74 13.75 -5.40 -8.85
N SER A 75 14.94 -5.28 -9.44
CA SER A 75 15.45 -6.21 -10.46
C SER A 75 15.61 -7.63 -9.94
N HIS A 76 15.85 -7.82 -8.63
CA HIS A 76 15.92 -9.12 -7.98
C HIS A 76 14.53 -9.74 -7.70
N LEU A 77 13.47 -8.92 -7.75
CA LEU A 77 12.08 -9.35 -7.51
C LEU A 77 11.32 -9.63 -8.80
N PHE A 78 11.65 -8.95 -9.88
CA PHE A 78 10.89 -9.00 -11.12
C PHE A 78 11.81 -9.20 -12.34
N ASP A 79 11.47 -10.12 -13.20
CA ASP A 79 12.06 -10.16 -14.54
C ASP A 79 11.49 -9.00 -15.41
N GLN A 80 12.12 -8.78 -16.58
CA GLN A 80 11.73 -7.71 -17.51
C GLN A 80 10.29 -7.84 -18.04
N LYS A 81 9.72 -9.06 -18.05
CA LYS A 81 8.35 -9.31 -18.48
C LYS A 81 7.38 -9.00 -17.34
N GLU A 82 7.72 -9.38 -16.13
CA GLU A 82 6.92 -9.08 -14.93
C GLU A 82 6.83 -7.58 -14.65
N LEU A 83 7.95 -6.83 -14.77
CA LEU A 83 7.96 -5.38 -14.63
C LEU A 83 6.94 -4.66 -15.53
N ARG A 84 6.70 -5.21 -16.73
CA ARG A 84 5.71 -4.66 -17.68
C ARG A 84 4.27 -5.11 -17.44
N ARG A 85 4.04 -6.05 -16.50
CA ARG A 85 2.73 -6.61 -16.18
C ARG A 85 2.14 -6.06 -14.90
N TYR A 86 2.91 -5.27 -14.16
CA TYR A 86 2.49 -4.71 -12.88
C TYR A 86 2.64 -3.19 -12.91
N ASP A 87 1.66 -2.50 -12.32
CA ASP A 87 1.74 -1.05 -12.08
C ASP A 87 2.70 -0.75 -10.93
N ARG A 88 3.19 0.49 -10.83
CA ARG A 88 4.16 0.92 -9.81
C ARG A 88 3.70 0.65 -8.38
N TYR A 89 2.40 0.84 -8.07
CA TYR A 89 1.91 0.57 -6.71
C TYR A 89 2.08 -0.89 -6.30
N ILE A 90 2.03 -1.84 -7.26
CA ILE A 90 2.31 -3.27 -7.01
C ILE A 90 3.81 -3.48 -6.78
N HIS A 91 4.69 -2.80 -7.52
CA HIS A 91 6.13 -2.87 -7.28
C HIS A 91 6.49 -2.42 -5.86
N TYR A 92 5.91 -1.30 -5.40
CA TYR A 92 6.12 -0.79 -4.05
C TYR A 92 5.59 -1.77 -2.99
N ALA A 93 4.39 -2.32 -3.21
CA ALA A 93 3.77 -3.30 -2.33
C ALA A 93 4.64 -4.54 -2.17
N ILE A 94 5.11 -5.14 -3.27
CA ILE A 94 5.93 -6.36 -3.23
C ILE A 94 7.30 -6.09 -2.61
N LYS A 95 7.92 -4.93 -2.89
CA LYS A 95 9.21 -4.57 -2.27
C LYS A 95 9.10 -4.40 -0.77
N SER A 96 8.10 -3.69 -0.29
CA SER A 96 7.87 -3.55 1.16
C SER A 96 7.43 -4.86 1.82
N ALA A 97 6.67 -5.71 1.10
CA ALA A 97 6.29 -7.04 1.59
C ALA A 97 7.51 -7.97 1.73
N GLU A 98 8.45 -7.94 0.79
CA GLU A 98 9.70 -8.70 0.89
C GLU A 98 10.45 -8.37 2.18
N GLU A 99 10.67 -7.08 2.44
CA GLU A 99 11.37 -6.62 3.64
C GLU A 99 10.63 -7.08 4.91
N ALA A 100 9.30 -6.90 4.98
CA ALA A 100 8.50 -7.30 6.14
C ALA A 100 8.55 -8.82 6.40
N ILE A 101 8.53 -9.64 5.35
CA ILE A 101 8.65 -11.11 5.45
C ILE A 101 10.02 -11.53 5.93
N GLN A 102 11.08 -10.86 5.43
CA GLN A 102 12.47 -11.10 5.86
C GLN A 102 12.66 -10.69 7.32
N ASP A 103 12.18 -9.52 7.73
CA ASP A 103 12.22 -9.03 9.11
C ASP A 103 11.49 -9.97 10.08
N ALA A 104 10.33 -10.49 9.67
CA ALA A 104 9.56 -11.48 10.42
C ALA A 104 10.17 -12.89 10.42
N HIS A 105 11.22 -13.17 9.65
CA HIS A 105 11.81 -14.50 9.47
C HIS A 105 10.81 -15.59 9.06
N ILE A 106 9.80 -15.25 8.25
CA ILE A 106 8.77 -16.20 7.81
C ILE A 106 9.34 -17.15 6.76
N ASN A 107 9.21 -18.47 7.01
CA ASN A 107 9.46 -19.52 6.03
C ASN A 107 8.16 -20.32 5.79
N ILE A 108 7.41 -19.97 4.76
CA ILE A 108 6.10 -20.56 4.47
C ILE A 108 6.13 -22.08 4.25
N ASN A 109 7.29 -22.65 3.86
CA ASN A 109 7.44 -24.09 3.68
C ASN A 109 7.41 -24.88 5.02
N GLN A 110 7.54 -24.19 6.13
CA GLN A 110 7.49 -24.76 7.48
C GLN A 110 6.17 -24.48 8.21
N GLU A 111 5.23 -23.82 7.51
CA GLU A 111 4.02 -23.25 8.09
C GLU A 111 2.76 -23.75 7.38
N ASP A 112 1.61 -23.66 8.02
CA ASP A 112 0.32 -23.89 7.37
C ASP A 112 -0.07 -22.68 6.51
N ALA A 113 0.19 -22.73 5.23
CA ALA A 113 -0.10 -21.66 4.28
C ALA A 113 -1.57 -21.21 4.26
N LEU A 114 -2.52 -22.07 4.68
CA LEU A 114 -3.95 -21.73 4.78
C LEU A 114 -4.23 -20.77 5.95
N ARG A 115 -3.32 -20.66 6.91
CA ARG A 115 -3.41 -19.75 8.06
C ARG A 115 -2.72 -18.40 7.80
N TYR A 116 -2.04 -18.25 6.65
CA TYR A 116 -1.33 -17.04 6.24
C TYR A 116 -2.14 -16.26 5.19
N GLY A 117 -2.51 -15.03 5.52
CA GLY A 117 -3.34 -14.17 4.66
C GLY A 117 -2.67 -12.87 4.24
N VAL A 118 -3.33 -12.16 3.32
CA VAL A 118 -2.96 -10.81 2.88
C VAL A 118 -4.19 -9.93 2.85
N VAL A 119 -4.17 -8.84 3.61
CA VAL A 119 -5.20 -7.79 3.58
C VAL A 119 -4.48 -6.47 3.33
N TYR A 120 -4.65 -5.88 2.13
CA TYR A 120 -3.80 -4.79 1.71
C TYR A 120 -4.59 -3.64 1.11
N GLY A 121 -4.28 -2.40 1.51
CA GLY A 121 -5.01 -1.21 1.09
C GLY A 121 -4.42 -0.53 -0.14
N SER A 122 -5.29 -0.04 -1.02
CA SER A 122 -4.96 0.93 -2.07
C SER A 122 -6.18 1.79 -2.35
N GLY A 123 -6.00 3.09 -2.45
CA GLY A 123 -7.09 4.03 -2.71
C GLY A 123 -7.45 4.13 -4.19
N MET A 124 -6.46 4.08 -5.07
CA MET A 124 -6.62 4.36 -6.51
C MET A 124 -6.15 3.22 -7.42
N GLY A 125 -5.27 2.33 -6.93
CA GLY A 125 -4.70 1.26 -7.74
C GLY A 125 -3.74 1.74 -8.81
N GLY A 126 -3.80 1.16 -10.02
CA GLY A 126 -2.86 1.42 -11.12
C GLY A 126 -3.10 2.71 -11.87
N VAL A 127 -2.83 3.84 -11.23
CA VAL A 127 -3.02 5.19 -11.79
C VAL A 127 -2.12 5.44 -12.98
N TYR A 128 -0.85 5.02 -12.91
CA TYR A 128 0.09 5.13 -14.03
C TYR A 128 -0.42 4.40 -15.27
N THR A 129 -0.90 3.18 -15.08
CA THR A 129 -1.46 2.36 -16.18
C THR A 129 -2.70 3.01 -16.79
N LEU A 130 -3.60 3.55 -15.95
CA LEU A 130 -4.78 4.27 -16.43
C LEU A 130 -4.41 5.51 -17.23
N ASP A 131 -3.58 6.38 -16.67
CA ASP A 131 -3.19 7.66 -17.29
C ASP A 131 -2.51 7.42 -18.64
N THR A 132 -1.54 6.51 -18.69
CA THR A 132 -0.78 6.19 -19.90
C THR A 132 -1.68 5.57 -20.99
N ASN A 133 -2.50 4.57 -20.67
CA ASN A 133 -3.26 3.85 -21.69
C ASN A 133 -4.47 4.67 -22.19
N ILE A 134 -5.18 5.38 -21.30
CA ILE A 134 -6.31 6.23 -21.68
C ILE A 134 -5.80 7.45 -22.46
N GLY A 135 -4.68 8.04 -22.02
CA GLY A 135 -4.03 9.12 -22.76
C GLY A 135 -3.62 8.71 -24.17
N ALA A 136 -2.97 7.54 -24.32
CA ALA A 136 -2.58 6.99 -25.61
C ALA A 136 -3.79 6.69 -26.52
N PHE A 137 -4.88 6.16 -25.96
CA PHE A 137 -6.13 5.94 -26.71
C PHE A 137 -6.73 7.27 -27.19
N GLY A 138 -6.79 8.29 -26.31
CA GLY A 138 -7.35 9.60 -26.64
C GLY A 138 -6.53 10.40 -27.68
N ALA A 139 -5.22 10.18 -27.72
CA ALA A 139 -4.33 10.80 -28.71
C ALA A 139 -4.20 9.98 -30.02
N GLY A 140 -4.75 8.78 -30.07
CA GLY A 140 -4.64 7.83 -31.17
C GLY A 140 -5.76 7.96 -32.22
N ASP A 141 -5.85 6.94 -33.07
CA ASP A 141 -6.83 6.83 -34.15
C ASP A 141 -8.18 6.21 -33.73
N GLY A 142 -8.42 6.05 -32.42
CA GLY A 142 -9.62 5.40 -31.86
C GLY A 142 -9.55 3.87 -31.86
N THR A 143 -8.44 3.27 -32.29
CA THR A 143 -8.27 1.81 -32.23
C THR A 143 -7.89 1.41 -30.79
N PRO A 144 -8.63 0.52 -30.10
CA PRO A 144 -8.31 0.09 -28.74
C PRO A 144 -7.10 -0.86 -28.73
N ARG A 145 -5.96 -0.36 -28.29
CA ARG A 145 -4.69 -1.13 -28.20
C ARG A 145 -4.26 -1.30 -26.74
N TYR A 146 -5.08 -2.01 -25.97
CA TYR A 146 -4.77 -2.27 -24.55
C TYR A 146 -3.95 -3.56 -24.37
N SER A 147 -3.09 -3.54 -23.35
CA SER A 147 -2.41 -4.75 -22.90
C SER A 147 -3.41 -5.78 -22.36
N PRO A 148 -3.21 -7.10 -22.55
CA PRO A 148 -3.97 -8.15 -21.85
C PRO A 148 -3.90 -8.01 -20.31
N PHE A 149 -2.88 -7.36 -19.81
CA PHE A 149 -2.67 -7.11 -18.38
C PHE A 149 -3.29 -5.78 -17.90
N PHE A 150 -3.94 -4.99 -18.77
CA PHE A 150 -4.48 -3.69 -18.42
C PHE A 150 -5.39 -3.76 -17.18
N ILE A 151 -6.39 -4.66 -17.17
CA ILE A 151 -7.30 -4.81 -16.03
C ILE A 151 -6.57 -5.26 -14.75
N PRO A 152 -5.75 -6.34 -14.76
CA PRO A 152 -4.94 -6.70 -13.59
C PRO A 152 -4.03 -5.59 -13.08
N MET A 153 -3.53 -4.72 -13.95
CA MET A 153 -2.65 -3.61 -13.53
C MET A 153 -3.42 -2.50 -12.79
N ILE A 154 -4.69 -2.26 -13.12
CA ILE A 154 -5.43 -1.12 -12.58
C ILE A 154 -6.22 -1.43 -11.30
N ILE A 155 -6.67 -2.68 -11.07
CA ILE A 155 -7.55 -3.01 -9.95
C ILE A 155 -6.80 -3.08 -8.63
N THR A 156 -7.39 -2.49 -7.57
CA THR A 156 -6.75 -2.26 -6.27
C THR A 156 -6.36 -3.53 -5.50
N ASN A 157 -7.03 -4.66 -5.76
CA ASN A 157 -6.77 -5.92 -5.06
C ASN A 157 -5.55 -6.70 -5.58
N MET A 158 -4.94 -6.25 -6.68
CA MET A 158 -3.81 -7.01 -7.26
C MET A 158 -2.56 -6.95 -6.41
N ALA A 159 -2.32 -5.88 -5.64
CA ALA A 159 -1.22 -5.87 -4.68
C ALA A 159 -1.35 -7.04 -3.68
N ALA A 160 -2.53 -7.20 -3.06
CA ALA A 160 -2.79 -8.33 -2.15
C ALA A 160 -2.67 -9.69 -2.86
N GLY A 161 -3.25 -9.83 -4.06
CA GLY A 161 -3.19 -11.06 -4.85
C GLY A 161 -1.77 -11.45 -5.23
N MET A 162 -0.96 -10.50 -5.72
CA MET A 162 0.40 -10.75 -6.16
C MET A 162 1.37 -11.07 -5.01
N ILE A 163 1.19 -10.42 -3.85
CA ILE A 163 1.92 -10.78 -2.63
C ILE A 163 1.60 -12.23 -2.25
N ALA A 164 0.32 -12.60 -2.19
CA ALA A 164 -0.09 -13.95 -1.81
C ALA A 164 0.46 -15.02 -2.78
N ILE A 165 0.39 -14.78 -4.09
CA ILE A 165 0.93 -15.69 -5.11
C ILE A 165 2.45 -15.85 -4.95
N ARG A 166 3.17 -14.75 -4.80
CA ARG A 166 4.64 -14.75 -4.72
C ARG A 166 5.17 -15.49 -3.51
N TYR A 167 4.53 -15.29 -2.37
CA TYR A 167 5.00 -15.85 -1.09
C TYR A 167 4.23 -17.11 -0.65
N GLY A 168 3.30 -17.60 -1.46
CA GLY A 168 2.59 -18.85 -1.21
C GLY A 168 1.54 -18.79 -0.09
N PHE A 169 1.04 -17.59 0.26
CA PHE A 169 0.00 -17.42 1.27
C PHE A 169 -1.36 -17.83 0.68
N LYS A 170 -2.11 -18.69 1.37
CA LYS A 170 -3.34 -19.30 0.88
C LYS A 170 -4.56 -19.04 1.76
N GLY A 171 -4.39 -18.26 2.82
CA GLY A 171 -5.45 -17.82 3.71
C GLY A 171 -6.28 -16.68 3.12
N VAL A 172 -6.88 -15.88 4.01
CA VAL A 172 -7.70 -14.73 3.62
C VAL A 172 -6.93 -13.76 2.68
N ASN A 173 -7.58 -13.34 1.57
CA ASN A 173 -6.97 -12.40 0.62
C ASN A 173 -8.01 -11.43 0.09
N PHE A 174 -7.86 -10.15 0.39
CA PHE A 174 -8.69 -9.08 -0.18
C PHE A 174 -8.01 -7.71 -0.02
N ALA A 175 -8.53 -6.71 -0.74
CA ALA A 175 -8.12 -5.32 -0.59
C ALA A 175 -9.19 -4.50 0.12
N THR A 176 -8.74 -3.46 0.83
CA THR A 176 -9.60 -2.38 1.32
C THR A 176 -9.38 -1.12 0.47
N THR A 177 -10.48 -0.52 0.05
CA THR A 177 -10.47 0.76 -0.70
C THR A 177 -11.42 1.73 0.00
N SER A 178 -10.85 2.69 0.71
CA SER A 178 -11.54 3.72 1.48
C SER A 178 -10.72 5.02 1.51
N ALA A 179 -10.29 5.41 0.29
CA ALA A 179 -9.46 6.60 0.06
C ALA A 179 -8.21 6.61 0.99
N CYS A 180 -7.91 7.73 1.64
CA CYS A 180 -6.73 7.88 2.52
C CYS A 180 -6.71 6.93 3.72
N ALA A 181 -7.85 6.32 4.08
CA ALA A 181 -7.96 5.37 5.19
C ALA A 181 -7.77 3.90 4.76
N SER A 182 -7.50 3.61 3.48
CA SER A 182 -7.44 2.25 2.95
C SER A 182 -6.47 1.36 3.73
N SER A 183 -5.24 1.81 3.94
CA SER A 183 -4.23 1.03 4.68
C SER A 183 -4.60 0.84 6.15
N THR A 184 -5.17 1.87 6.81
CA THR A 184 -5.64 1.76 8.20
C THR A 184 -6.76 0.74 8.33
N HIS A 185 -7.69 0.71 7.37
CA HIS A 185 -8.77 -0.28 7.34
C HIS A 185 -8.23 -1.69 7.03
N ALA A 186 -7.20 -1.83 6.20
CA ALA A 186 -6.52 -3.10 5.97
C ALA A 186 -5.95 -3.65 7.29
N ILE A 187 -5.20 -2.83 8.02
CA ILE A 187 -4.59 -3.18 9.31
C ILE A 187 -5.67 -3.56 10.33
N ALA A 188 -6.76 -2.79 10.44
CA ALA A 188 -7.86 -3.07 11.35
C ALA A 188 -8.53 -4.41 11.02
N ASN A 189 -8.80 -4.69 9.73
CA ASN A 189 -9.37 -5.97 9.30
C ASN A 189 -8.44 -7.14 9.57
N ALA A 190 -7.15 -7.01 9.27
CA ALA A 190 -6.14 -8.03 9.56
C ALA A 190 -6.08 -8.35 11.05
N TYR A 191 -6.06 -7.31 11.90
CA TYR A 191 -6.11 -7.47 13.35
C TYR A 191 -7.34 -8.26 13.81
N TYR A 192 -8.53 -7.93 13.32
CA TYR A 192 -9.76 -8.64 13.70
C TYR A 192 -9.76 -10.10 13.22
N GLN A 193 -9.28 -10.39 12.02
CA GLN A 193 -9.17 -11.76 11.50
C GLN A 193 -8.31 -12.65 12.42
N ILE A 194 -7.14 -12.14 12.84
CA ILE A 194 -6.25 -12.89 13.75
C ILE A 194 -6.87 -12.97 15.14
N ARG A 195 -7.40 -11.87 15.66
CA ARG A 195 -8.02 -11.82 17.00
C ARG A 195 -9.16 -12.81 17.15
N MET A 196 -9.92 -13.06 16.07
CA MET A 196 -11.00 -14.04 16.03
C MET A 196 -10.53 -15.47 15.71
N GLY A 197 -9.23 -15.71 15.55
CA GLY A 197 -8.66 -17.01 15.24
C GLY A 197 -8.90 -17.51 13.81
N LEU A 198 -9.24 -16.61 12.88
CA LEU A 198 -9.46 -16.96 11.46
C LEU A 198 -8.16 -17.06 10.65
N ALA A 199 -7.09 -16.44 11.14
CA ALA A 199 -5.74 -16.53 10.61
C ALA A 199 -4.73 -16.50 11.75
N ASP A 200 -3.51 -16.98 11.51
CA ASP A 200 -2.40 -16.87 12.46
C ASP A 200 -1.45 -15.73 12.06
N VAL A 201 -1.27 -15.52 10.77
CA VAL A 201 -0.43 -14.44 10.21
C VAL A 201 -1.16 -13.72 9.08
N ILE A 202 -1.14 -12.39 9.10
CA ILE A 202 -1.63 -11.58 7.98
C ILE A 202 -0.62 -10.49 7.65
N LEU A 203 -0.15 -10.50 6.40
CA LEU A 203 0.54 -9.38 5.80
C LEU A 203 -0.48 -8.29 5.50
N THR A 204 -0.23 -7.07 6.00
CA THR A 204 -1.17 -5.96 5.87
C THR A 204 -0.44 -4.63 5.70
N GLY A 205 -1.18 -3.61 5.31
CA GLY A 205 -0.64 -2.29 5.03
C GLY A 205 -1.28 -1.68 3.81
N GLY A 206 -0.49 -1.02 2.97
CA GLY A 206 -0.98 -0.50 1.69
C GLY A 206 0.08 0.18 0.86
N SER A 207 -0.25 0.41 -0.40
CA SER A 207 0.61 1.07 -1.37
C SER A 207 -0.19 1.98 -2.30
N GLU A 208 0.47 3.07 -2.74
CA GLU A 208 -0.09 4.01 -3.71
C GLU A 208 1.03 4.59 -4.60
N ALA A 209 0.73 4.80 -5.88
CA ALA A 209 1.61 5.42 -6.88
C ALA A 209 0.80 6.42 -7.72
N ALA A 210 0.37 7.52 -7.09
CA ALA A 210 -0.59 8.45 -7.66
C ALA A 210 0.04 9.74 -8.23
N VAL A 211 1.38 9.84 -8.27
CA VAL A 211 2.08 11.01 -8.82
C VAL A 211 2.14 10.89 -10.35
N GLU A 212 0.97 11.08 -10.98
CA GLU A 212 0.74 11.06 -12.43
C GLU A 212 -0.11 12.27 -12.83
N CYS A 213 -0.18 12.56 -14.13
CA CYS A 213 -0.92 13.72 -14.64
C CYS A 213 -2.36 13.77 -14.11
N CYS A 214 -3.08 12.65 -14.19
CA CYS A 214 -4.47 12.58 -13.73
C CYS A 214 -4.58 12.70 -12.20
N GLY A 215 -3.64 12.12 -11.42
CA GLY A 215 -3.61 12.22 -9.96
C GLY A 215 -3.35 13.65 -9.48
N VAL A 216 -2.24 14.24 -9.91
CA VAL A 216 -1.89 15.63 -9.57
C VAL A 216 -2.93 16.61 -10.11
N GLY A 217 -3.39 16.43 -11.35
CA GLY A 217 -4.41 17.27 -11.97
C GLY A 217 -5.75 17.23 -11.24
N GLY A 218 -6.18 16.03 -10.85
CA GLY A 218 -7.42 15.82 -10.08
C GLY A 218 -7.39 16.50 -8.72
N PHE A 219 -6.32 16.31 -7.95
CA PHE A 219 -6.15 16.98 -6.65
C PHE A 219 -5.93 18.50 -6.77
N ASN A 220 -5.31 18.98 -7.84
CA ASN A 220 -5.24 20.43 -8.15
C ASN A 220 -6.64 21.01 -8.43
N ALA A 221 -7.51 20.26 -9.12
CA ALA A 221 -8.89 20.69 -9.38
C ALA A 221 -9.71 20.81 -8.10
N LEU A 222 -9.44 19.94 -7.11
CA LEU A 222 -10.03 20.01 -5.76
C LEU A 222 -9.45 21.14 -4.89
N HIS A 223 -8.42 21.87 -5.36
CA HIS A 223 -7.67 22.84 -4.55
C HIS A 223 -7.10 22.22 -3.25
N ALA A 224 -6.73 20.94 -3.29
CA ALA A 224 -6.29 20.18 -2.12
C ALA A 224 -4.76 20.15 -1.96
N LEU A 225 -4.00 20.35 -3.05
CA LEU A 225 -2.54 20.35 -3.02
C LEU A 225 -1.97 21.74 -2.68
N SER A 226 -0.87 21.74 -1.92
CA SER A 226 -0.05 22.93 -1.75
C SER A 226 0.54 23.39 -3.09
N THR A 227 0.60 24.69 -3.29
CA THR A 227 1.18 25.33 -4.48
C THR A 227 2.51 26.02 -4.20
N ARG A 228 3.19 25.69 -3.10
CA ARG A 228 4.49 26.25 -2.68
C ARG A 228 5.65 25.74 -3.53
N ASN A 229 5.60 25.95 -4.83
CA ASN A 229 6.59 25.45 -5.78
C ASN A 229 8.01 25.95 -5.53
N GLU A 230 8.15 27.10 -4.86
CA GLU A 230 9.46 27.71 -4.54
C GLU A 230 10.11 27.09 -3.28
N SER A 231 9.37 26.32 -2.50
CA SER A 231 9.89 25.69 -1.28
C SER A 231 9.18 24.36 -0.99
N PRO A 232 9.33 23.35 -1.85
CA PRO A 232 8.66 22.03 -1.73
C PRO A 232 8.90 21.36 -0.38
N GLN A 233 10.14 21.40 0.13
CA GLN A 233 10.57 20.73 1.36
C GLN A 233 9.85 21.25 2.61
N THR A 234 9.26 22.46 2.56
CA THR A 234 8.53 23.08 3.66
C THR A 234 7.03 23.21 3.39
N ALA A 235 6.54 22.66 2.28
CA ALA A 235 5.14 22.79 1.86
C ALA A 235 4.19 22.01 2.79
N SER A 236 4.55 20.79 3.21
CA SER A 236 3.78 20.04 4.19
C SER A 236 3.96 20.66 5.58
N ARG A 237 2.91 21.35 6.06
CA ARG A 237 2.93 22.06 7.33
C ARG A 237 1.58 21.94 8.05
N PRO A 238 1.24 20.74 8.53
CA PRO A 238 -0.04 20.51 9.22
C PRO A 238 -0.15 21.42 10.44
N PHE A 239 -1.38 21.87 10.74
CA PHE A 239 -1.72 22.79 11.83
C PHE A 239 -1.16 24.22 11.73
N SER A 240 -0.27 24.54 10.77
CA SER A 240 0.21 25.90 10.54
C SER A 240 -0.91 26.80 10.01
N ALA A 241 -0.92 28.06 10.44
CA ALA A 241 -1.85 29.07 9.90
C ALA A 241 -1.60 29.35 8.41
N SER A 242 -0.37 29.15 7.94
CA SER A 242 0.04 29.38 6.54
C SER A 242 -0.03 28.14 5.65
N ARG A 243 -0.63 27.03 6.09
CA ARG A 243 -0.83 25.85 5.25
C ARG A 243 -1.78 26.17 4.09
N ASP A 244 -1.50 25.59 2.93
CA ASP A 244 -2.24 25.82 1.69
C ASP A 244 -2.65 24.53 0.95
N GLY A 245 -2.44 23.37 1.57
CA GLY A 245 -2.75 22.07 1.02
C GLY A 245 -1.80 20.99 1.50
N PHE A 246 -2.01 19.75 1.05
CA PHE A 246 -1.11 18.64 1.31
C PHE A 246 -0.09 18.46 0.18
N VAL A 247 0.94 17.65 0.40
CA VAL A 247 1.90 17.21 -0.62
C VAL A 247 1.57 15.77 -1.00
N LEU A 248 1.33 15.52 -2.29
CA LEU A 248 1.06 14.17 -2.78
C LEU A 248 2.31 13.30 -2.65
N GLY A 249 2.13 12.07 -2.21
CA GLY A 249 3.22 11.12 -2.03
C GLY A 249 2.91 9.75 -2.63
N GLU A 250 3.98 9.01 -2.89
CA GLU A 250 3.97 7.61 -3.30
C GLU A 250 4.64 6.76 -2.23
N GLY A 251 4.37 5.47 -2.26
CA GLY A 251 5.06 4.50 -1.43
C GLY A 251 4.24 3.30 -1.03
N ALA A 252 4.82 2.53 -0.12
CA ALA A 252 4.19 1.39 0.53
C ALA A 252 4.67 1.26 1.96
N GLY A 253 3.78 0.80 2.83
CA GLY A 253 4.11 0.36 4.18
C GLY A 253 3.46 -0.97 4.45
N THR A 254 4.25 -1.93 4.94
CA THR A 254 3.82 -3.29 5.20
C THR A 254 4.14 -3.70 6.63
N LEU A 255 3.17 -4.34 7.27
CA LEU A 255 3.27 -4.96 8.57
C LEU A 255 2.97 -6.45 8.45
N ILE A 256 3.69 -7.27 9.19
CA ILE A 256 3.27 -8.64 9.51
C ILE A 256 2.56 -8.59 10.86
N LEU A 257 1.26 -8.85 10.86
CA LEU A 257 0.50 -9.09 12.08
C LEU A 257 0.44 -10.59 12.33
N GLU A 258 0.66 -10.99 13.59
CA GLU A 258 0.78 -12.39 13.96
C GLU A 258 0.11 -12.68 15.30
N GLU A 259 -0.46 -13.87 15.44
CA GLU A 259 -0.95 -14.37 16.72
C GLU A 259 0.23 -14.59 17.68
N TYR A 260 0.10 -14.11 18.90
CA TYR A 260 1.23 -14.02 19.84
C TYR A 260 1.85 -15.38 20.20
N GLU A 261 1.03 -16.41 20.48
CA GLU A 261 1.56 -17.74 20.82
C GLU A 261 2.16 -18.43 19.60
N HIS A 262 1.61 -18.17 18.40
CA HIS A 262 2.19 -18.60 17.15
C HIS A 262 3.58 -17.98 16.94
N ALA A 263 3.71 -16.65 17.12
CA ALA A 263 5.00 -15.95 17.00
C ALA A 263 6.05 -16.52 17.97
N LYS A 264 5.66 -16.80 19.22
CA LYS A 264 6.56 -17.40 20.21
C LYS A 264 6.98 -18.83 19.87
N ALA A 265 6.07 -19.61 19.29
CA ALA A 265 6.33 -21.01 18.98
C ALA A 265 7.33 -21.19 17.84
N ARG A 266 7.36 -20.26 16.90
CA ARG A 266 8.31 -20.32 15.77
C ARG A 266 9.64 -19.59 16.03
N GLY A 267 9.82 -18.90 17.14
CA GLY A 267 11.03 -18.18 17.55
C GLY A 267 10.92 -16.71 17.24
#